data_59fa84fd029203bc93bd2543794faa13
#
_entry.id   59fa84fd029203bc93bd2543794faa13
#
_cell.length_a   1.000
_cell.length_b   1.000
_cell.length_c   1.000
_cell.angle_alpha   90.00
_cell.angle_beta   90.00
_cell.angle_gamma   90.00
#
_symmetry.space_group_name_H-M   'P 1'
#
loop_
_entity.id
_entity.type
_entity.pdbx_description
1 polymer ?
#
loop_
_entity_poly.entity_id
_entity_poly.type
_entity_poly.pdbx_seq_one_letter_code
_entity_poly.pdbx_strand_id
1 'polypeptide(L)'
;MSNESQAFRFEDHFSGHSNQYAQHRPRYPDEIYAYLASLTPACSLAWDCGTGNGQAAIGLAKYFDNVHATDASAEQISHAYPHEKVSYHAEPAEHVSLKDSSADLVTVAVAIHWFNFDEFYSEVRRVLKPDGILAAWTYSFSEISSEIDVLVRQYYYEILAGHWPERIRYLEEEYKTLPFPFEEIVPPPFVMEIHWNLIQFAGFLDSWSATQRYKAQNGNHPLELIWQKLLAVWGDENETRLIRWPLHFRIGHNTSDA
;
A
#
# COMPACT_ATOMS: atom_id res chain seq x y z
N MET A 1 -29.26 9.60 -29.85
CA MET A 1 -29.41 8.32 -29.18
C MET A 1 -27.99 7.82 -28.84
N SER A 2 -27.46 7.63 -27.72
CA SER A 2 -27.92 7.82 -26.35
C SER A 2 -26.71 7.73 -25.42
N ASN A 3 -26.20 8.87 -24.95
CA ASN A 3 -25.16 8.92 -23.95
C ASN A 3 -25.64 8.45 -22.54
N GLU A 4 -26.98 8.42 -22.34
CA GLU A 4 -27.54 8.10 -21.02
C GLU A 4 -27.45 6.61 -20.64
N SER A 5 -27.45 5.69 -21.63
CA SER A 5 -27.38 4.25 -21.31
C SER A 5 -25.99 3.76 -20.92
N GLN A 6 -24.91 4.51 -21.29
CA GLN A 6 -23.54 4.15 -20.94
C GLN A 6 -23.10 4.73 -19.58
N ALA A 7 -23.57 5.93 -19.23
CA ALA A 7 -23.34 6.50 -17.90
C ALA A 7 -23.99 5.62 -16.81
N PHE A 8 -25.19 5.09 -17.06
CA PHE A 8 -25.89 4.19 -16.15
C PHE A 8 -25.16 2.85 -15.94
N ARG A 9 -24.46 2.35 -16.95
CA ARG A 9 -23.60 1.14 -16.83
C ARG A 9 -22.38 1.36 -15.95
N PHE A 10 -21.79 2.55 -15.96
CA PHE A 10 -20.62 2.87 -15.13
C PHE A 10 -20.99 2.87 -13.64
N GLU A 11 -22.07 3.53 -13.23
CA GLU A 11 -22.54 3.54 -11.83
C GLU A 11 -22.90 2.14 -11.32
N ASP A 12 -23.53 1.33 -12.15
CA ASP A 12 -23.96 -0.04 -11.77
C ASP A 12 -22.78 -0.99 -11.55
N HIS A 13 -21.64 -0.77 -12.23
CA HIS A 13 -20.42 -1.56 -12.00
C HIS A 13 -19.70 -1.25 -10.67
N PHE A 14 -19.91 -0.09 -10.08
CA PHE A 14 -19.22 0.37 -8.87
C PHE A 14 -20.09 0.37 -7.61
N SER A 15 -21.41 0.53 -7.72
CA SER A 15 -22.33 0.60 -6.58
C SER A 15 -22.48 -0.72 -5.82
N GLY A 16 -22.19 -1.87 -6.46
CA GLY A 16 -22.25 -3.21 -5.85
C GLY A 16 -20.96 -3.68 -5.16
N HIS A 17 -19.86 -2.93 -5.25
CA HIS A 17 -18.52 -3.44 -4.92
C HIS A 17 -17.81 -2.76 -3.73
N SER A 18 -18.48 -1.92 -2.96
CA SER A 18 -17.87 -1.31 -1.77
C SER A 18 -17.32 -2.34 -0.76
N ASN A 19 -17.92 -3.52 -0.68
CA ASN A 19 -17.41 -4.65 0.13
C ASN A 19 -16.33 -5.50 -0.57
N GLN A 20 -16.15 -5.38 -1.90
CA GLN A 20 -15.08 -6.06 -2.65
C GLN A 20 -13.80 -5.22 -2.75
N TYR A 21 -13.83 -4.00 -2.29
CA TYR A 21 -12.73 -3.03 -2.30
C TYR A 21 -11.43 -3.58 -1.68
N ALA A 22 -11.53 -4.32 -0.57
CA ALA A 22 -10.39 -4.97 0.06
C ALA A 22 -9.79 -6.14 -0.77
N GLN A 23 -10.57 -6.69 -1.73
CA GLN A 23 -10.16 -7.84 -2.55
C GLN A 23 -9.40 -7.44 -3.83
N HIS A 24 -9.41 -6.15 -4.22
CA HIS A 24 -8.82 -5.67 -5.47
C HIS A 24 -7.49 -4.92 -5.29
N ARG A 25 -6.81 -5.08 -4.14
CA ARG A 25 -5.43 -4.62 -4.02
C ARG A 25 -4.47 -5.73 -4.43
N PRO A 26 -3.45 -5.43 -5.25
CA PRO A 26 -2.43 -6.41 -5.60
C PRO A 26 -1.72 -6.85 -4.32
N ARG A 27 -1.41 -8.14 -4.23
CA ARG A 27 -0.65 -8.68 -3.10
C ARG A 27 0.84 -8.49 -3.33
N TYR A 28 1.56 -8.23 -2.26
CA TYR A 28 3.01 -8.20 -2.33
C TYR A 28 3.56 -9.60 -2.64
N PRO A 29 4.60 -9.73 -3.47
CA PRO A 29 5.21 -11.01 -3.78
C PRO A 29 5.86 -11.62 -2.52
N ASP A 30 5.80 -12.93 -2.42
CA ASP A 30 6.26 -13.70 -1.25
C ASP A 30 7.77 -13.54 -1.01
N GLU A 31 8.51 -13.30 -2.09
CA GLU A 31 9.96 -13.06 -2.11
C GLU A 31 10.38 -11.87 -1.24
N ILE A 32 9.50 -10.87 -1.07
CA ILE A 32 9.76 -9.74 -0.16
C ILE A 32 9.91 -10.22 1.28
N TYR A 33 8.95 -11.03 1.73
CA TYR A 33 8.93 -11.51 3.11
C TYR A 33 10.08 -12.47 3.38
N ALA A 34 10.40 -13.34 2.42
CA ALA A 34 11.57 -14.21 2.49
C ALA A 34 12.86 -13.41 2.60
N TYR A 35 13.01 -12.36 1.77
CA TYR A 35 14.17 -11.48 1.80
C TYR A 35 14.27 -10.75 3.13
N LEU A 36 13.19 -10.12 3.61
CA LEU A 36 13.20 -9.41 4.89
C LEU A 36 13.53 -10.33 6.07
N ALA A 37 12.96 -11.54 6.09
CA ALA A 37 13.28 -12.54 7.11
C ALA A 37 14.76 -12.96 7.07
N SER A 38 15.39 -13.00 5.88
CA SER A 38 16.81 -13.35 5.74
C SER A 38 17.76 -12.27 6.27
N LEU A 39 17.29 -11.04 6.44
CA LEU A 39 18.06 -9.92 7.00
C LEU A 39 18.04 -9.89 8.53
N THR A 40 17.05 -10.52 9.15
CA THR A 40 16.86 -10.47 10.60
C THR A 40 17.70 -11.53 11.31
N PRO A 41 18.19 -11.25 12.55
CA PRO A 41 18.95 -12.23 13.34
C PRO A 41 18.10 -13.42 13.79
N ALA A 42 16.77 -13.24 13.90
CA ALA A 42 15.80 -14.28 14.23
C ALA A 42 14.44 -13.91 13.62
N CYS A 43 13.49 -14.87 13.62
CA CYS A 43 12.15 -14.67 13.10
C CYS A 43 11.08 -14.89 14.18
N SER A 44 11.32 -14.42 15.40
CA SER A 44 10.43 -14.65 16.55
C SER A 44 9.23 -13.70 16.53
N LEU A 45 9.45 -12.41 16.20
CA LEU A 45 8.42 -11.39 16.21
C LEU A 45 8.66 -10.34 15.12
N ALA A 46 7.65 -10.12 14.28
CA ALA A 46 7.57 -8.96 13.41
C ALA A 46 6.49 -7.98 13.90
N TRP A 47 6.73 -6.68 13.77
CA TRP A 47 5.73 -5.64 13.93
C TRP A 47 5.37 -5.08 12.56
N ASP A 48 4.11 -5.23 12.12
CA ASP A 48 3.55 -4.63 10.91
C ASP A 48 2.77 -3.37 11.28
N CYS A 49 3.38 -2.20 11.07
CA CYS A 49 2.88 -0.90 11.48
C CYS A 49 2.14 -0.18 10.34
N GLY A 50 0.93 0.31 10.61
CA GLY A 50 0.03 0.81 9.58
C GLY A 50 -0.48 -0.34 8.70
N THR A 51 -0.86 -1.45 9.35
CA THR A 51 -1.17 -2.73 8.71
C THR A 51 -2.41 -2.70 7.83
N GLY A 52 -3.30 -1.72 8.02
CA GLY A 52 -4.60 -1.66 7.36
C GLY A 52 -5.42 -2.93 7.62
N ASN A 53 -5.80 -3.64 6.55
CA ASN A 53 -6.50 -4.92 6.64
C ASN A 53 -5.57 -6.13 6.82
N GLY A 54 -4.28 -5.95 7.09
CA GLY A 54 -3.36 -7.03 7.42
C GLY A 54 -2.68 -7.71 6.22
N GLN A 55 -2.64 -7.09 5.05
CA GLN A 55 -2.09 -7.72 3.87
C GLN A 55 -0.60 -8.09 4.03
N ALA A 56 0.22 -7.19 4.56
CA ALA A 56 1.62 -7.46 4.83
C ALA A 56 1.79 -8.42 6.03
N ALA A 57 0.99 -8.24 7.08
CA ALA A 57 1.01 -9.10 8.26
C ALA A 57 0.82 -10.59 7.92
N ILE A 58 -0.13 -10.92 7.03
CA ILE A 58 -0.35 -12.31 6.57
C ILE A 58 0.86 -12.85 5.81
N GLY A 59 1.52 -12.03 5.01
CA GLY A 59 2.75 -12.43 4.33
C GLY A 59 3.88 -12.73 5.31
N LEU A 60 4.08 -11.87 6.32
CA LEU A 60 5.07 -12.03 7.37
C LEU A 60 4.82 -13.29 8.23
N ALA A 61 3.55 -13.65 8.48
CA ALA A 61 3.19 -14.82 9.27
C ALA A 61 3.68 -16.17 8.69
N LYS A 62 4.10 -16.19 7.42
CA LYS A 62 4.73 -17.36 6.81
C LYS A 62 6.16 -17.58 7.28
N TYR A 63 6.84 -16.51 7.69
CA TYR A 63 8.27 -16.50 8.03
C TYR A 63 8.54 -16.24 9.49
N PHE A 64 7.63 -15.55 10.19
CA PHE A 64 7.76 -15.22 11.61
C PHE A 64 6.86 -16.09 12.47
N ASP A 65 7.29 -16.35 13.72
CA ASP A 65 6.51 -17.10 14.69
C ASP A 65 5.28 -16.32 15.15
N ASN A 66 5.44 -14.99 15.31
CA ASN A 66 4.38 -14.08 15.70
C ASN A 66 4.46 -12.78 14.88
N VAL A 67 3.31 -12.19 14.58
CA VAL A 67 3.19 -10.87 13.98
C VAL A 67 2.28 -10.01 14.85
N HIS A 68 2.80 -8.89 15.33
CA HIS A 68 2.03 -7.85 15.99
C HIS A 68 1.67 -6.79 14.93
N ALA A 69 0.39 -6.70 14.57
CA ALA A 69 -0.08 -5.85 13.48
C ALA A 69 -0.88 -4.68 14.06
N THR A 70 -0.46 -3.45 13.78
CA THR A 70 -1.10 -2.25 14.32
C THR A 70 -1.57 -1.30 13.25
N ASP A 71 -2.69 -0.63 13.50
CA ASP A 71 -3.20 0.50 12.72
C ASP A 71 -3.91 1.48 13.66
N ALA A 72 -3.78 2.77 13.42
CA ALA A 72 -4.48 3.78 14.21
C ALA A 72 -6.01 3.73 14.02
N SER A 73 -6.48 3.15 12.91
CA SER A 73 -7.89 2.97 12.59
C SER A 73 -8.44 1.65 13.12
N ALA A 74 -9.26 1.70 14.17
CA ALA A 74 -9.99 0.53 14.65
C ALA A 74 -10.92 -0.07 13.58
N GLU A 75 -11.39 0.74 12.61
CA GLU A 75 -12.20 0.28 11.50
C GLU A 75 -11.37 -0.63 10.57
N GLN A 76 -10.14 -0.23 10.22
CA GLN A 76 -9.23 -1.07 9.43
C GLN A 76 -8.96 -2.40 10.13
N ILE A 77 -8.66 -2.36 11.42
CA ILE A 77 -8.42 -3.57 12.23
C ILE A 77 -9.65 -4.50 12.25
N SER A 78 -10.85 -3.94 12.32
CA SER A 78 -12.09 -4.76 12.33
C SER A 78 -12.32 -5.55 11.03
N HIS A 79 -11.69 -5.14 9.93
CA HIS A 79 -11.75 -5.81 8.63
C HIS A 79 -10.48 -6.60 8.29
N ALA A 80 -9.56 -6.73 9.25
CA ALA A 80 -8.30 -7.42 9.02
C ALA A 80 -8.48 -8.93 8.81
N TYR A 81 -7.62 -9.52 7.99
CA TYR A 81 -7.65 -10.94 7.70
C TYR A 81 -7.23 -11.76 8.94
N PRO A 82 -8.07 -12.67 9.44
CA PRO A 82 -7.71 -13.46 10.60
C PRO A 82 -6.59 -14.46 10.27
N HIS A 83 -5.62 -14.58 11.17
CA HIS A 83 -4.55 -15.57 11.09
C HIS A 83 -4.03 -15.92 12.48
N GLU A 84 -3.74 -17.20 12.75
CA GLU A 84 -3.36 -17.70 14.08
C GLU A 84 -2.08 -17.08 14.66
N LYS A 85 -1.16 -16.64 13.79
CA LYS A 85 0.11 -16.01 14.19
C LYS A 85 0.04 -14.49 14.21
N VAL A 86 -1.08 -13.86 13.84
CA VAL A 86 -1.21 -12.40 13.74
C VAL A 86 -2.14 -11.90 14.83
N SER A 87 -1.64 -10.99 15.66
CA SER A 87 -2.45 -10.24 16.62
C SER A 87 -2.64 -8.80 16.14
N TYR A 88 -3.90 -8.39 16.03
CA TYR A 88 -4.28 -7.07 15.53
C TYR A 88 -4.65 -6.11 16.66
N HIS A 89 -4.11 -4.90 16.64
CA HIS A 89 -4.32 -3.89 17.67
C HIS A 89 -4.57 -2.51 17.05
N ALA A 90 -5.53 -1.77 17.61
CA ALA A 90 -5.77 -0.37 17.23
C ALA A 90 -4.81 0.53 18.02
N GLU A 91 -3.61 0.75 17.51
CA GLU A 91 -2.52 1.50 18.14
C GLU A 91 -1.87 2.44 17.12
N PRO A 92 -1.43 3.64 17.54
CA PRO A 92 -0.70 4.56 16.67
C PRO A 92 0.74 4.05 16.43
N ALA A 93 1.33 4.51 15.33
CA ALA A 93 2.69 4.15 14.96
C ALA A 93 3.76 4.67 15.94
N GLU A 94 3.45 5.78 16.62
CA GLU A 94 4.34 6.49 17.52
C GLU A 94 4.39 5.88 18.94
N HIS A 95 3.47 4.95 19.23
CA HIS A 95 3.42 4.29 20.52
C HIS A 95 2.70 2.94 20.43
N VAL A 96 3.45 1.85 20.58
CA VAL A 96 2.93 0.49 20.50
C VAL A 96 3.11 -0.25 21.83
N SER A 97 2.21 -1.20 22.12
CA SER A 97 2.24 -2.01 23.34
C SER A 97 3.38 -3.05 23.41
N LEU A 98 4.24 -3.13 22.39
CA LEU A 98 5.41 -4.00 22.38
C LEU A 98 6.44 -3.58 23.42
N LYS A 99 7.14 -4.57 23.98
CA LYS A 99 8.26 -4.36 24.91
C LYS A 99 9.49 -3.85 24.18
N ASP A 100 10.38 -3.19 24.92
CA ASP A 100 11.70 -2.81 24.44
C ASP A 100 12.47 -4.04 23.92
N SER A 101 13.20 -3.87 22.83
CA SER A 101 14.07 -4.87 22.24
C SER A 101 13.39 -6.24 22.04
N SER A 102 12.15 -6.25 21.58
CA SER A 102 11.34 -7.48 21.42
C SER A 102 11.16 -7.90 19.97
N ALA A 103 11.14 -6.96 19.00
CA ALA A 103 10.89 -7.23 17.59
C ALA A 103 12.20 -7.49 16.82
N ASP A 104 12.17 -8.46 15.90
CA ASP A 104 13.25 -8.73 14.96
C ASP A 104 13.13 -7.87 13.69
N LEU A 105 11.88 -7.58 13.30
CA LEU A 105 11.54 -6.81 12.12
C LEU A 105 10.41 -5.83 12.43
N VAL A 106 10.52 -4.60 11.91
CA VAL A 106 9.40 -3.65 11.78
C VAL A 106 9.14 -3.42 10.30
N THR A 107 7.89 -3.54 9.87
CA THR A 107 7.46 -3.29 8.49
C THR A 107 6.45 -2.15 8.42
N VAL A 108 6.55 -1.36 7.34
CA VAL A 108 5.56 -0.30 7.01
C VAL A 108 5.25 -0.35 5.53
N ALA A 109 4.10 -0.90 5.17
CA ALA A 109 3.66 -1.01 3.78
C ALA A 109 2.79 0.19 3.38
N VAL A 110 3.32 1.12 2.60
CA VAL A 110 2.59 2.30 2.04
C VAL A 110 1.91 3.14 3.13
N ALA A 111 2.49 3.26 4.32
CA ALA A 111 1.89 3.99 5.43
C ALA A 111 2.81 5.02 6.08
N ILE A 112 4.13 4.86 6.04
CA ILE A 112 5.10 5.65 6.79
C ILE A 112 4.98 7.17 6.56
N HIS A 113 4.56 7.59 5.38
CA HIS A 113 4.39 9.00 5.04
C HIS A 113 3.27 9.71 5.83
N TRP A 114 2.45 8.97 6.59
CA TRP A 114 1.43 9.53 7.48
C TRP A 114 1.94 9.80 8.90
N PHE A 115 3.05 9.19 9.31
CA PHE A 115 3.53 9.17 10.67
C PHE A 115 4.26 10.46 11.08
N ASN A 116 4.35 10.71 12.38
CA ASN A 116 5.33 11.63 12.94
C ASN A 116 6.69 10.93 12.92
N PHE A 117 7.58 11.33 12.02
CA PHE A 117 8.83 10.61 11.79
C PHE A 117 9.71 10.50 13.04
N ASP A 118 9.88 11.57 13.79
CA ASP A 118 10.77 11.58 14.96
C ASP A 118 10.26 10.64 16.05
N GLU A 119 8.97 10.71 16.36
CA GLU A 119 8.35 9.83 17.36
C GLU A 119 8.30 8.39 16.88
N PHE A 120 7.93 8.16 15.63
CA PHE A 120 7.92 6.82 15.04
C PHE A 120 9.30 6.17 15.05
N TYR A 121 10.35 6.86 14.62
CA TYR A 121 11.69 6.29 14.60
C TYR A 121 12.24 6.05 16.02
N SER A 122 11.87 6.90 16.98
CA SER A 122 12.17 6.64 18.39
C SER A 122 11.52 5.35 18.89
N GLU A 123 10.24 5.13 18.52
CA GLU A 123 9.51 3.92 18.89
C GLU A 123 10.06 2.68 18.20
N VAL A 124 10.42 2.77 16.91
CA VAL A 124 11.09 1.69 16.18
C VAL A 124 12.40 1.29 16.87
N ARG A 125 13.25 2.26 17.26
CA ARG A 125 14.49 1.99 17.97
C ARG A 125 14.25 1.33 19.33
N ARG A 126 13.19 1.71 20.03
CA ARG A 126 12.82 1.12 21.33
C ARG A 126 12.42 -0.35 21.18
N VAL A 127 11.59 -0.68 20.18
CA VAL A 127 11.02 -2.04 20.06
C VAL A 127 11.94 -3.02 19.32
N LEU A 128 12.76 -2.54 18.39
CA LEU A 128 13.70 -3.41 17.68
C LEU A 128 14.79 -3.94 18.61
N LYS A 129 15.10 -5.21 18.45
CA LYS A 129 16.32 -5.80 19.01
C LYS A 129 17.56 -5.15 18.40
N PRO A 130 18.76 -5.28 19.05
CA PRO A 130 20.01 -5.01 18.35
C PRO A 130 20.07 -5.80 17.03
N ASP A 131 20.55 -5.15 15.98
CA ASP A 131 20.59 -5.69 14.60
C ASP A 131 19.21 -6.03 14.00
N GLY A 132 18.12 -5.64 14.64
CA GLY A 132 16.79 -5.73 14.06
C GLY A 132 16.61 -4.81 12.86
N ILE A 133 15.64 -5.09 12.02
CA ILE A 133 15.44 -4.44 10.72
C ILE A 133 14.19 -3.57 10.72
N LEU A 134 14.30 -2.34 10.21
CA LEU A 134 13.17 -1.54 9.74
C LEU A 134 13.08 -1.65 8.22
N ALA A 135 11.90 -1.98 7.69
CA ALA A 135 11.62 -2.00 6.25
C ALA A 135 10.34 -1.24 5.93
N ALA A 136 10.46 -0.11 5.25
CA ALA A 136 9.34 0.63 4.70
C ALA A 136 9.34 0.54 3.17
N TRP A 137 8.17 0.38 2.55
CA TRP A 137 8.09 0.36 1.09
C TRP A 137 6.85 1.06 0.56
N THR A 138 6.97 1.46 -0.70
CA THR A 138 5.90 1.98 -1.54
C THR A 138 6.00 1.37 -2.93
N TYR A 139 5.09 1.74 -3.82
CA TYR A 139 5.12 1.36 -5.22
C TYR A 139 4.90 2.57 -6.13
N SER A 140 5.47 2.50 -7.32
CA SER A 140 5.28 3.48 -8.39
C SER A 140 3.91 3.36 -9.06
N PHE A 141 3.70 4.19 -10.10
CA PHE A 141 2.56 4.00 -11.00
C PHE A 141 2.54 2.59 -11.59
N SER A 142 1.33 2.14 -11.92
CA SER A 142 1.16 0.91 -12.69
C SER A 142 1.79 1.04 -14.07
N GLU A 143 2.37 -0.07 -14.54
CA GLU A 143 2.90 -0.25 -15.89
C GLU A 143 2.03 -1.29 -16.61
N ILE A 144 1.34 -0.88 -17.69
CA ILE A 144 0.43 -1.74 -18.46
C ILE A 144 0.76 -1.65 -19.95
N SER A 145 0.57 -0.48 -20.54
CA SER A 145 1.01 -0.09 -21.88
C SER A 145 1.19 1.43 -21.93
N SER A 146 1.98 1.90 -22.88
CA SER A 146 2.27 3.34 -23.03
C SER A 146 0.99 4.19 -23.09
N GLU A 147 -0.05 3.71 -23.80
CA GLU A 147 -1.30 4.43 -24.00
C GLU A 147 -2.13 4.49 -22.71
N ILE A 148 -2.21 3.36 -21.97
CA ILE A 148 -2.95 3.28 -20.71
C ILE A 148 -2.23 4.10 -19.63
N ASP A 149 -0.90 3.98 -19.55
CA ASP A 149 -0.07 4.64 -18.54
C ASP A 149 -0.16 6.18 -18.66
N VAL A 150 -0.25 6.72 -19.89
CA VAL A 150 -0.51 8.15 -20.14
C VAL A 150 -1.86 8.57 -19.56
N LEU A 151 -2.92 7.78 -19.76
CA LEU A 151 -4.25 8.10 -19.22
C LEU A 151 -4.29 8.02 -17.69
N VAL A 152 -3.59 7.05 -17.09
CA VAL A 152 -3.46 6.94 -15.63
C VAL A 152 -2.75 8.16 -15.05
N ARG A 153 -1.66 8.62 -15.69
CA ARG A 153 -0.96 9.86 -15.30
C ARG A 153 -1.82 11.09 -15.48
N GLN A 154 -2.59 11.19 -16.57
CA GLN A 154 -3.58 12.27 -16.77
C GLN A 154 -4.63 12.26 -15.64
N TYR A 155 -5.15 11.10 -15.29
CA TYR A 155 -6.09 10.94 -14.19
C TYR A 155 -5.49 11.44 -12.87
N TYR A 156 -4.27 11.04 -12.57
CA TYR A 156 -3.58 11.38 -11.34
C TYR A 156 -3.24 12.87 -11.22
N TYR A 157 -2.56 13.42 -12.26
CA TYR A 157 -1.97 14.76 -12.19
C TYR A 157 -2.90 15.88 -12.64
N GLU A 158 -3.90 15.59 -13.50
CA GLU A 158 -4.79 16.61 -14.03
C GLU A 158 -6.18 16.54 -13.39
N ILE A 159 -6.83 15.37 -13.39
CA ILE A 159 -8.21 15.23 -12.90
C ILE A 159 -8.25 15.23 -11.37
N LEU A 160 -7.35 14.52 -10.73
CA LEU A 160 -7.25 14.43 -9.27
C LEU A 160 -6.33 15.51 -8.67
N ALA A 161 -5.81 16.45 -9.48
CA ALA A 161 -5.02 17.56 -8.98
C ALA A 161 -5.77 18.31 -7.87
N GLY A 162 -5.05 18.64 -6.79
CA GLY A 162 -5.64 19.34 -5.64
C GLY A 162 -6.47 18.48 -4.68
N HIS A 163 -6.70 17.19 -5.00
CA HIS A 163 -7.37 16.24 -4.11
C HIS A 163 -6.39 15.34 -3.34
N TRP A 164 -5.12 15.36 -3.72
CA TRP A 164 -4.06 14.64 -3.03
C TRP A 164 -3.65 15.35 -1.73
N PRO A 165 -3.39 14.62 -0.64
CA PRO A 165 -2.78 15.20 0.54
C PRO A 165 -1.32 15.59 0.27
N GLU A 166 -0.81 16.64 0.93
CA GLU A 166 0.55 17.12 0.72
C GLU A 166 1.63 16.03 0.89
N ARG A 167 1.44 15.13 1.84
CA ARG A 167 2.37 14.05 2.16
C ARG A 167 2.46 12.96 1.07
N ILE A 168 1.58 12.97 0.06
CA ILE A 168 1.62 12.03 -1.06
C ILE A 168 2.92 12.20 -1.89
N ARG A 169 3.55 13.36 -1.83
CA ARG A 169 4.84 13.62 -2.48
C ARG A 169 5.90 12.58 -2.17
N TYR A 170 5.91 12.02 -0.96
CA TYR A 170 6.86 10.96 -0.60
C TYR A 170 6.68 9.68 -1.44
N LEU A 171 5.44 9.36 -1.85
CA LEU A 171 5.16 8.25 -2.76
C LEU A 171 5.62 8.58 -4.17
N GLU A 172 5.34 9.81 -4.65
CA GLU A 172 5.76 10.29 -5.98
C GLU A 172 7.28 10.28 -6.11
N GLU A 173 7.98 10.58 -5.03
CA GLU A 173 9.44 10.55 -4.92
C GLU A 173 9.98 9.17 -4.51
N GLU A 174 9.13 8.11 -4.54
CA GLU A 174 9.53 6.73 -4.28
C GLU A 174 10.22 6.54 -2.91
N TYR A 175 9.81 7.32 -1.91
CA TYR A 175 10.42 7.40 -0.58
C TYR A 175 11.88 7.88 -0.54
N LYS A 176 12.45 8.36 -1.66
CA LYS A 176 13.85 8.82 -1.72
C LYS A 176 14.14 10.01 -0.80
N THR A 177 13.17 10.89 -0.62
CA THR A 177 13.29 12.10 0.21
C THR A 177 12.74 11.92 1.63
N LEU A 178 12.19 10.75 1.92
CA LEU A 178 11.71 10.43 3.26
C LEU A 178 12.90 10.40 4.23
N PRO A 179 12.86 11.14 5.37
CA PRO A 179 13.88 11.00 6.40
C PRO A 179 14.03 9.55 6.84
N PHE A 180 15.26 9.05 6.88
CA PHE A 180 15.49 7.64 7.24
C PHE A 180 16.80 7.49 8.04
N PRO A 181 16.76 7.60 9.38
CA PRO A 181 17.94 7.68 10.21
C PRO A 181 18.47 6.27 10.61
N PHE A 182 18.59 5.37 9.64
CA PHE A 182 19.11 4.01 9.81
C PHE A 182 20.22 3.73 8.80
N GLU A 183 21.11 2.82 9.10
CA GLU A 183 22.11 2.34 8.13
C GLU A 183 21.43 1.54 7.03
N GLU A 184 21.42 2.10 5.82
CA GLU A 184 20.57 1.57 4.73
C GLU A 184 21.15 0.32 4.07
N ILE A 185 20.23 -0.60 3.78
CA ILE A 185 20.44 -1.80 2.97
C ILE A 185 19.75 -1.60 1.64
N VAL A 186 20.48 -1.82 0.54
CA VAL A 186 19.89 -1.77 -0.82
C VAL A 186 19.33 -3.16 -1.16
N PRO A 187 18.00 -3.30 -1.30
CA PRO A 187 17.39 -4.58 -1.67
C PRO A 187 17.55 -4.87 -3.16
N PRO A 188 17.37 -6.13 -3.59
CA PRO A 188 17.11 -6.44 -5.00
C PRO A 188 15.80 -5.79 -5.45
N PRO A 189 15.60 -5.62 -6.78
CA PRO A 189 14.33 -5.09 -7.29
C PRO A 189 13.19 -6.08 -7.07
N PHE A 190 12.05 -5.55 -6.60
CA PHE A 190 10.81 -6.31 -6.47
C PHE A 190 9.70 -5.62 -7.27
N VAL A 191 8.79 -6.41 -7.80
CA VAL A 191 7.65 -5.94 -8.60
C VAL A 191 6.40 -6.71 -8.16
N MET A 192 5.30 -6.01 -7.91
CA MET A 192 3.99 -6.65 -7.83
C MET A 192 3.44 -6.86 -9.23
N GLU A 193 2.89 -8.02 -9.50
CA GLU A 193 2.29 -8.38 -10.79
C GLU A 193 0.91 -9.00 -10.59
N ILE A 194 -0.03 -8.60 -11.44
CA ILE A 194 -1.37 -9.20 -11.43
C ILE A 194 -1.98 -9.12 -12.84
N HIS A 195 -2.83 -10.07 -13.17
CA HIS A 195 -3.66 -10.01 -14.37
C HIS A 195 -5.05 -9.53 -14.00
N TRP A 196 -5.41 -8.33 -14.43
CA TRP A 196 -6.72 -7.73 -14.23
C TRP A 196 -7.37 -7.33 -15.55
N ASN A 197 -8.69 -7.41 -15.59
CA ASN A 197 -9.49 -6.77 -16.61
C ASN A 197 -9.72 -5.29 -16.28
N LEU A 198 -10.33 -4.55 -17.22
CA LEU A 198 -10.53 -3.11 -17.06
C LEU A 198 -11.34 -2.74 -15.81
N ILE A 199 -12.38 -3.52 -15.49
CA ILE A 199 -13.25 -3.26 -14.33
C ILE A 199 -12.47 -3.41 -13.01
N GLN A 200 -11.64 -4.45 -12.92
CA GLN A 200 -10.78 -4.65 -11.74
C GLN A 200 -9.75 -3.53 -11.58
N PHE A 201 -9.14 -3.11 -12.69
CA PHE A 201 -8.20 -1.98 -12.67
C PHE A 201 -8.88 -0.65 -12.32
N ALA A 202 -10.06 -0.40 -12.85
CA ALA A 202 -10.85 0.78 -12.48
C ALA A 202 -11.22 0.78 -10.99
N GLY A 203 -11.54 -0.38 -10.42
CA GLY A 203 -11.74 -0.55 -8.97
C GLY A 203 -10.49 -0.18 -8.15
N PHE A 204 -9.30 -0.50 -8.65
CA PHE A 204 -8.05 -0.04 -8.04
C PHE A 204 -7.91 1.49 -8.08
N LEU A 205 -8.18 2.14 -9.22
CA LEU A 205 -8.15 3.60 -9.35
C LEU A 205 -9.23 4.29 -8.50
N ASP A 206 -10.40 3.67 -8.37
CA ASP A 206 -11.45 4.16 -7.45
C ASP A 206 -10.99 4.12 -6.00
N SER A 207 -10.15 3.17 -5.66
CA SER A 207 -9.58 3.02 -4.32
C SER A 207 -8.67 4.15 -3.85
N TRP A 208 -8.23 5.02 -4.72
CA TRP A 208 -7.34 6.10 -4.36
C TRP A 208 -8.03 7.16 -3.48
N SER A 209 -7.34 7.61 -2.44
CA SER A 209 -7.90 8.60 -1.50
C SER A 209 -8.32 9.91 -2.18
N ALA A 210 -7.59 10.32 -3.24
CA ALA A 210 -7.93 11.49 -4.03
C ALA A 210 -9.20 11.27 -4.85
N THR A 211 -9.43 10.06 -5.38
CA THR A 211 -10.69 9.70 -6.06
C THR A 211 -11.88 9.83 -5.11
N GLN A 212 -11.76 9.32 -3.88
CA GLN A 212 -12.84 9.40 -2.89
C GLN A 212 -13.08 10.85 -2.44
N ARG A 213 -12.04 11.67 -2.30
CA ARG A 213 -12.18 13.10 -2.00
C ARG A 213 -12.85 13.87 -3.14
N TYR A 214 -12.45 13.56 -4.39
CA TYR A 214 -13.09 14.15 -5.57
C TYR A 214 -14.59 13.85 -5.58
N LYS A 215 -14.99 12.60 -5.40
CA LYS A 215 -16.40 12.16 -5.34
C LYS A 215 -17.17 12.91 -4.26
N ALA A 216 -16.60 13.01 -3.06
CA ALA A 216 -17.23 13.69 -1.94
C ALA A 216 -17.43 15.20 -2.19
N GLN A 217 -16.51 15.85 -2.92
CA GLN A 217 -16.57 17.29 -3.19
C GLN A 217 -17.43 17.63 -4.41
N ASN A 218 -17.38 16.81 -5.46
CA ASN A 218 -18.01 17.15 -6.76
C ASN A 218 -19.32 16.40 -7.03
N GLY A 219 -19.62 15.35 -6.26
CA GLY A 219 -20.86 14.56 -6.40
C GLY A 219 -20.92 13.67 -7.65
N ASN A 220 -19.84 13.56 -8.43
CA ASN A 220 -19.72 12.70 -9.60
C ASN A 220 -18.42 11.88 -9.54
N HIS A 221 -18.35 10.83 -10.36
CA HIS A 221 -17.18 9.95 -10.36
C HIS A 221 -16.09 10.44 -11.34
N PRO A 222 -14.85 10.72 -10.88
CA PRO A 222 -13.83 11.31 -11.75
C PRO A 222 -13.36 10.38 -12.89
N LEU A 223 -13.49 9.06 -12.75
CA LEU A 223 -13.17 8.11 -13.83
C LEU A 223 -14.06 8.29 -15.07
N GLU A 224 -15.27 8.84 -14.94
CA GLU A 224 -16.14 9.16 -16.08
C GLU A 224 -15.44 10.06 -17.12
N LEU A 225 -14.56 10.94 -16.64
CA LEU A 225 -13.84 11.90 -17.49
C LEU A 225 -12.83 11.23 -18.43
N ILE A 226 -12.35 10.03 -18.10
CA ILE A 226 -11.39 9.29 -18.92
C ILE A 226 -11.91 7.93 -19.39
N TRP A 227 -13.10 7.51 -18.94
CA TRP A 227 -13.60 6.15 -19.13
C TRP A 227 -13.63 5.73 -20.61
N GLN A 228 -14.17 6.57 -21.47
CA GLN A 228 -14.27 6.26 -22.91
C GLN A 228 -12.90 6.12 -23.57
N LYS A 229 -11.94 6.94 -23.16
CA LYS A 229 -10.55 6.85 -23.64
C LYS A 229 -9.88 5.57 -23.12
N LEU A 230 -10.09 5.27 -21.84
CA LEU A 230 -9.52 4.09 -21.20
C LEU A 230 -10.07 2.81 -21.84
N LEU A 231 -11.39 2.75 -22.08
CA LEU A 231 -12.04 1.65 -22.79
C LEU A 231 -11.50 1.48 -24.22
N ALA A 232 -11.33 2.60 -24.95
CA ALA A 232 -10.83 2.57 -26.33
C ALA A 232 -9.39 2.01 -26.43
N VAL A 233 -8.52 2.31 -25.47
CA VAL A 233 -7.13 1.80 -25.46
C VAL A 233 -7.03 0.42 -24.80
N TRP A 234 -7.97 0.07 -23.93
CA TRP A 234 -8.02 -1.26 -23.33
C TRP A 234 -8.56 -2.31 -24.33
N GLY A 235 -9.49 -1.95 -25.18
CA GLY A 235 -10.17 -2.84 -26.11
C GLY A 235 -11.35 -3.58 -25.46
N ASP A 236 -11.29 -4.89 -25.38
CA ASP A 236 -12.32 -5.68 -24.67
C ASP A 236 -12.15 -5.50 -23.15
N GLU A 237 -13.16 -4.96 -22.49
CA GLU A 237 -13.14 -4.70 -21.04
C GLU A 237 -12.97 -5.97 -20.19
N ASN A 238 -13.28 -7.14 -20.75
CA ASN A 238 -13.12 -8.45 -20.08
C ASN A 238 -11.73 -9.06 -20.30
N GLU A 239 -10.97 -8.57 -21.29
CA GLU A 239 -9.61 -9.03 -21.52
C GLU A 239 -8.73 -8.64 -20.35
N THR A 240 -7.98 -9.63 -19.81
CA THR A 240 -7.04 -9.36 -18.73
C THR A 240 -5.69 -8.92 -19.28
N ARG A 241 -5.12 -7.89 -18.65
CA ARG A 241 -3.78 -7.39 -18.94
C ARG A 241 -2.87 -7.58 -17.74
N LEU A 242 -1.60 -7.87 -18.00
CA LEU A 242 -0.59 -7.87 -16.96
C LEU A 242 -0.35 -6.44 -16.50
N ILE A 243 -0.49 -6.21 -15.22
CA ILE A 243 -0.24 -4.93 -14.56
C ILE A 243 0.91 -5.12 -13.60
N ARG A 244 1.88 -4.23 -13.66
CA ARG A 244 3.07 -4.23 -12.84
C ARG A 244 3.16 -2.99 -11.98
N TRP A 245 3.65 -3.14 -10.76
CA TRP A 245 4.01 -2.03 -9.87
C TRP A 245 5.43 -2.27 -9.33
N PRO A 246 6.43 -1.53 -9.82
CA PRO A 246 7.75 -1.52 -9.19
C PRO A 246 7.66 -1.09 -7.72
N LEU A 247 8.36 -1.79 -6.86
CA LEU A 247 8.40 -1.53 -5.42
C LEU A 247 9.68 -0.79 -5.05
N HIS A 248 9.54 0.19 -4.16
CA HIS A 248 10.65 1.02 -3.67
C HIS A 248 10.73 0.91 -2.17
N PHE A 249 11.93 0.62 -1.67
CA PHE A 249 12.18 0.30 -0.27
C PHE A 249 13.11 1.30 0.39
N ARG A 250 12.90 1.51 1.69
CA ARG A 250 13.88 2.00 2.65
C ARG A 250 14.04 0.91 3.69
N ILE A 251 15.19 0.29 3.73
CA ILE A 251 15.51 -0.80 4.66
C ILE A 251 16.76 -0.41 5.43
N GLY A 252 16.78 -0.63 6.73
CA GLY A 252 17.96 -0.31 7.52
C GLY A 252 18.05 -1.09 8.83
N HIS A 253 19.26 -1.18 9.33
CA HIS A 253 19.59 -1.82 10.61
C HIS A 253 19.35 -0.88 11.79
N ASN A 254 18.85 -1.45 12.89
CA ASN A 254 18.89 -0.83 14.22
C ASN A 254 20.28 -1.05 14.83
N THR A 255 21.26 -0.31 14.30
CA THR A 255 22.61 -0.31 14.90
C THR A 255 22.55 0.41 16.24
N SER A 256 23.02 -0.24 17.29
CA SER A 256 23.30 0.45 18.55
C SER A 256 24.37 1.49 18.26
N ASP A 257 24.08 2.78 18.48
CA ASP A 257 25.12 3.79 18.50
C ASP A 257 26.20 3.33 19.49
N ALA A 258 27.44 3.12 18.98
CA ALA A 258 28.58 2.69 19.76
C ALA A 258 29.07 3.83 20.66
#